data_f10988c94505cc3f63bc706fe6293ac9
#
_entry.id   f10988c94505cc3f63bc706fe6293ac9
#
_cell.length_a   1.000
_cell.length_b   1.000
_cell.length_c   1.000
_cell.angle_alpha   90.00
_cell.angle_beta   90.00
_cell.angle_gamma   90.00
#
_symmetry.space_group_name_H-M   'P 1'
#
loop_
_entity.id
_entity.type
_entity.pdbx_description
1 polymer ?
#
loop_
_entity_poly.entity_id
_entity_poly.type
_entity_poly.pdbx_seq_one_letter_code
_entity_poly.pdbx_strand_id
1 'polypeptide(L)'
;MRTDKQETFIEQYCLSGNASKAAEMAGYSHAKQRGHELKNKFSKEIEDRQKKMLQDCVPGALMQLQSLVHSAESESVRLGAVKDVLDRAGLKPVEKVKQEISHVETVSTDELQRELEALIGTSDISEIPELMN
;
A
#
# COMPACT_ATOMS: atom_id res chain seq x y z
N MET A 1 8.84 -12.64 -28.86
CA MET A 1 8.59 -11.36 -29.53
C MET A 1 7.09 -11.13 -29.59
N ARG A 2 6.58 -10.02 -29.13
CA ARG A 2 5.15 -9.71 -29.14
C ARG A 2 4.71 -9.33 -30.54
N THR A 3 3.50 -9.73 -30.92
CA THR A 3 2.91 -9.30 -32.19
C THR A 3 2.35 -7.88 -32.07
N ASP A 4 2.16 -7.20 -33.19
CA ASP A 4 1.57 -5.85 -33.23
C ASP A 4 0.19 -5.81 -32.56
N LYS A 5 -0.62 -6.85 -32.76
CA LYS A 5 -1.93 -6.97 -32.08
C LYS A 5 -1.81 -7.08 -30.56
N GLN A 6 -0.82 -7.81 -30.07
CA GLN A 6 -0.57 -7.93 -28.62
C GLN A 6 -0.10 -6.62 -28.04
N GLU A 7 0.76 -5.91 -28.74
CA GLU A 7 1.22 -4.57 -28.33
C GLU A 7 0.07 -3.57 -28.27
N THR A 8 -0.77 -3.57 -29.30
CA THR A 8 -1.97 -2.73 -29.35
C THR A 8 -2.94 -3.06 -28.22
N PHE A 9 -3.12 -4.35 -27.92
CA PHE A 9 -3.95 -4.76 -26.77
C PHE A 9 -3.43 -4.20 -25.46
N ILE A 10 -2.15 -4.33 -25.18
CA ILE A 10 -1.51 -3.84 -23.95
C ILE A 10 -1.69 -2.33 -23.83
N GLU A 11 -1.43 -1.59 -24.89
CA GLU A 11 -1.58 -0.15 -24.94
C GLU A 11 -3.02 0.29 -24.67
N GLN A 12 -3.98 -0.31 -25.37
CA GLN A 12 -5.40 0.03 -25.22
C GLN A 12 -5.95 -0.39 -23.85
N TYR A 13 -5.47 -1.50 -23.32
CA TYR A 13 -5.84 -1.91 -21.97
C TYR A 13 -5.31 -0.94 -20.89
N CYS A 14 -4.08 -0.49 -21.01
CA CYS A 14 -3.51 0.50 -20.09
C CYS A 14 -4.28 1.83 -20.09
N LEU A 15 -4.81 2.22 -21.25
CA LEU A 15 -5.59 3.46 -21.40
C LEU A 15 -7.04 3.32 -20.93
N SER A 16 -7.68 2.19 -21.19
CA SER A 16 -9.12 2.01 -20.98
C SER A 16 -9.48 1.22 -19.72
N GLY A 17 -8.59 0.36 -19.24
CA GLY A 17 -8.87 -0.59 -18.16
C GLY A 17 -9.90 -1.67 -18.52
N ASN A 18 -10.31 -1.76 -19.77
CA ASN A 18 -11.32 -2.70 -20.23
C ASN A 18 -10.72 -3.70 -21.23
N ALA A 19 -10.55 -4.95 -20.77
CA ALA A 19 -9.91 -6.00 -21.55
C ALA A 19 -10.68 -6.37 -22.83
N SER A 20 -12.01 -6.41 -22.78
CA SER A 20 -12.84 -6.73 -23.94
C SER A 20 -12.73 -5.66 -25.02
N LYS A 21 -12.80 -4.41 -24.63
CA LYS A 21 -12.66 -3.27 -25.53
C LYS A 21 -11.25 -3.18 -26.13
N ALA A 22 -10.23 -3.42 -25.32
CA ALA A 22 -8.86 -3.43 -25.78
C ALA A 22 -8.60 -4.55 -26.82
N ALA A 23 -9.15 -5.74 -26.60
CA ALA A 23 -9.06 -6.84 -27.55
C ALA A 23 -9.82 -6.56 -28.86
N GLU A 24 -10.99 -5.94 -28.77
CA GLU A 24 -11.76 -5.49 -29.95
C GLU A 24 -10.96 -4.46 -30.77
N MET A 25 -10.40 -3.46 -30.13
CA MET A 25 -9.59 -2.43 -30.78
C MET A 25 -8.31 -2.98 -31.38
N ALA A 26 -7.74 -4.04 -30.80
CA ALA A 26 -6.59 -4.75 -31.34
C ALA A 26 -6.93 -5.71 -32.51
N GLY A 27 -8.21 -5.86 -32.84
CA GLY A 27 -8.67 -6.68 -33.94
C GLY A 27 -8.78 -8.17 -33.65
N TYR A 28 -8.99 -8.55 -32.39
CA TYR A 28 -9.25 -9.93 -32.00
C TYR A 28 -10.74 -10.29 -32.19
N SER A 29 -10.99 -11.46 -32.75
CA SER A 29 -12.30 -12.09 -32.70
C SER A 29 -12.53 -12.66 -31.28
N HIS A 30 -13.79 -12.74 -30.86
CA HIS A 30 -14.15 -13.16 -29.49
C HIS A 30 -13.49 -12.30 -28.40
N ALA A 31 -13.62 -11.00 -28.54
CA ALA A 31 -12.90 -10.00 -27.74
C ALA A 31 -13.07 -10.16 -26.22
N LYS A 32 -14.24 -10.55 -25.76
CA LYS A 32 -14.50 -10.75 -24.31
C LYS A 32 -13.61 -11.87 -23.72
N GLN A 33 -13.59 -13.01 -24.37
CA GLN A 33 -12.80 -14.16 -23.92
C GLN A 33 -11.31 -13.93 -24.15
N ARG A 34 -10.97 -13.44 -25.32
CA ARG A 34 -9.58 -13.16 -25.69
C ARG A 34 -8.96 -12.05 -24.85
N GLY A 35 -9.74 -11.02 -24.53
CA GLY A 35 -9.32 -9.94 -23.65
C GLY A 35 -8.94 -10.43 -22.25
N HIS A 36 -9.72 -11.34 -21.68
CA HIS A 36 -9.41 -11.95 -20.41
C HIS A 36 -8.13 -12.80 -20.43
N GLU A 37 -7.97 -13.62 -21.45
CA GLU A 37 -6.76 -14.42 -21.64
C GLU A 37 -5.50 -13.56 -21.81
N LEU A 38 -5.58 -12.52 -22.62
CA LEU A 38 -4.46 -11.61 -22.88
C LEU A 38 -4.10 -10.77 -21.65
N LYS A 39 -5.10 -10.32 -20.89
CA LYS A 39 -4.87 -9.63 -19.62
C LYS A 39 -4.06 -10.49 -18.65
N ASN A 40 -4.40 -11.76 -18.52
CA ASN A 40 -3.70 -12.69 -17.64
C ASN A 40 -2.29 -13.00 -18.17
N LYS A 41 -2.17 -13.22 -19.48
CA LYS A 41 -0.89 -13.52 -20.13
C LYS A 41 0.11 -12.39 -20.02
N PHE A 42 -0.34 -11.14 -20.18
CA PHE A 42 0.51 -9.94 -20.18
C PHE A 42 0.40 -9.10 -18.92
N SER A 43 0.01 -9.70 -17.81
CA SER A 43 -0.20 -8.97 -16.54
C SER A 43 1.03 -8.20 -16.09
N LYS A 44 2.22 -8.77 -16.24
CA LYS A 44 3.48 -8.12 -15.88
C LYS A 44 3.81 -6.96 -16.80
N GLU A 45 3.69 -7.14 -18.09
CA GLU A 45 3.94 -6.11 -19.11
C GLU A 45 2.97 -4.94 -18.96
N ILE A 46 1.71 -5.22 -18.63
CA ILE A 46 0.69 -4.21 -18.35
C ILE A 46 1.07 -3.41 -17.09
N GLU A 47 1.46 -4.10 -16.03
CA GLU A 47 1.89 -3.46 -14.78
C GLU A 47 3.10 -2.55 -14.99
N ASP A 48 4.12 -3.03 -15.70
CA ASP A 48 5.33 -2.26 -15.99
C ASP A 48 5.01 -1.02 -16.83
N ARG A 49 4.13 -1.15 -17.82
CA ARG A 49 3.69 -0.01 -18.64
C ARG A 49 2.89 1.00 -17.85
N GLN A 50 1.99 0.56 -16.97
CA GLN A 50 1.23 1.44 -16.09
C GLN A 50 2.13 2.20 -15.13
N LYS A 51 3.13 1.55 -14.55
CA LYS A 51 4.15 2.21 -13.72
C LYS A 51 4.91 3.28 -14.50
N LYS A 52 5.31 2.98 -15.72
CA LYS A 52 5.98 3.95 -16.60
C LYS A 52 5.08 5.15 -16.91
N MET A 53 3.82 4.90 -17.25
CA MET A 53 2.85 5.97 -17.50
C MET A 53 2.67 6.87 -16.27
N LEU A 54 2.61 6.31 -15.07
CA LEU A 54 2.55 7.08 -13.82
C LEU A 54 3.83 7.91 -13.63
N GLN A 55 4.99 7.36 -13.88
CA GLN A 55 6.25 8.09 -13.80
C GLN A 55 6.31 9.24 -14.81
N ASP A 56 5.82 9.02 -16.01
CA ASP A 56 5.76 10.06 -17.06
C ASP A 56 4.80 11.20 -16.69
N CYS A 57 3.79 10.94 -15.87
CA CYS A 57 2.87 11.96 -15.35
C CYS A 57 3.46 12.80 -14.20
N VAL A 58 4.52 12.33 -13.55
CA VAL A 58 5.08 12.99 -12.36
C VAL A 58 5.55 14.42 -12.64
N PRO A 59 6.29 14.73 -13.71
CA PRO A 59 6.71 16.11 -13.98
C PRO A 59 5.54 17.08 -14.12
N GLY A 60 4.50 16.69 -14.85
CA GLY A 60 3.30 17.50 -15.02
C GLY A 60 2.53 17.71 -13.70
N ALA A 61 2.40 16.68 -12.92
CA ALA A 61 1.77 16.74 -11.60
C ALA A 61 2.55 17.65 -10.64
N LEU A 62 3.87 17.58 -10.64
CA LEU A 62 4.72 18.49 -9.85
C LEU A 62 4.58 19.95 -10.27
N MET A 63 4.49 20.22 -11.57
CA MET A 63 4.26 21.58 -12.07
C MET A 63 2.90 22.13 -11.60
N GLN A 64 1.85 21.32 -11.64
CA GLN A 64 0.53 21.70 -11.13
C GLN A 64 0.57 21.95 -9.61
N LEU A 65 1.25 21.10 -8.87
CA LEU A 65 1.39 21.25 -7.44
C LEU A 65 2.12 22.56 -7.08
N GLN A 66 3.22 22.89 -7.77
CA GLN A 66 3.91 24.17 -7.62
C GLN A 66 2.99 25.36 -7.95
N SER A 67 2.20 25.27 -9.00
CA SER A 67 1.25 26.31 -9.36
C SER A 67 0.21 26.52 -8.24
N LEU A 68 -0.30 25.46 -7.63
CA LEU A 68 -1.24 25.56 -6.51
C LEU A 68 -0.59 26.19 -5.26
N VAL A 69 0.66 25.91 -5.00
CA VAL A 69 1.40 26.53 -3.89
C VAL A 69 1.52 28.04 -4.06
N HIS A 70 1.76 28.52 -5.28
CA HIS A 70 2.00 29.93 -5.56
C HIS A 70 0.77 30.75 -5.86
N SER A 71 -0.24 30.17 -6.49
CA SER A 71 -1.35 30.92 -7.12
C SER A 71 -2.75 30.37 -6.84
N ALA A 72 -2.92 29.41 -5.94
CA ALA A 72 -4.26 28.97 -5.57
C ALA A 72 -5.03 30.11 -4.87
N GLU A 73 -6.24 30.37 -5.31
CA GLU A 73 -7.10 31.42 -4.74
C GLU A 73 -7.55 31.10 -3.31
N SER A 74 -7.80 29.82 -3.02
CA SER A 74 -8.18 29.36 -1.70
C SER A 74 -6.96 29.16 -0.80
N GLU A 75 -6.93 29.79 0.36
CA GLU A 75 -5.88 29.59 1.36
C GLU A 75 -5.81 28.13 1.85
N SER A 76 -6.96 27.48 1.96
CA SER A 76 -7.06 26.07 2.33
C SER A 76 -6.41 25.15 1.29
N VAL A 77 -6.66 25.39 0.00
CA VAL A 77 -6.02 24.65 -1.10
C VAL A 77 -4.52 24.91 -1.12
N ARG A 78 -4.10 26.15 -0.94
CA ARG A 78 -2.69 26.53 -0.88
C ARG A 78 -1.96 25.85 0.28
N LEU A 79 -2.55 25.86 1.46
CA LEU A 79 -2.00 25.18 2.62
C LEU A 79 -1.91 23.67 2.40
N GLY A 80 -2.93 23.05 1.83
CA GLY A 80 -2.93 21.63 1.46
C GLY A 80 -1.80 21.29 0.47
N ALA A 81 -1.59 22.13 -0.54
CA ALA A 81 -0.51 21.97 -1.51
C ALA A 81 0.87 22.10 -0.87
N VAL A 82 1.07 23.06 0.01
CA VAL A 82 2.33 23.22 0.77
C VAL A 82 2.62 22.02 1.63
N LYS A 83 1.65 21.52 2.36
CA LYS A 83 1.77 20.29 3.17
C LYS A 83 2.13 19.10 2.31
N ASP A 84 1.48 18.94 1.16
CA ASP A 84 1.73 17.83 0.24
C ASP A 84 3.17 17.88 -0.32
N VAL A 85 3.67 19.05 -0.67
CA VAL A 85 5.07 19.23 -1.10
C VAL A 85 6.05 18.83 0.01
N LEU A 86 5.81 19.27 1.23
CA LEU A 86 6.66 18.94 2.38
C LEU A 86 6.65 17.44 2.69
N ASP A 87 5.48 16.82 2.60
CA ASP A 87 5.33 15.37 2.81
C ASP A 87 6.11 14.56 1.77
N ARG A 88 6.01 14.96 0.50
CA ARG A 88 6.73 14.32 -0.62
C ARG A 88 8.24 14.51 -0.52
N ALA A 89 8.68 15.61 0.03
CA ALA A 89 10.09 15.90 0.27
C ALA A 89 10.67 15.17 1.51
N GLY A 90 9.85 14.42 2.23
CA GLY A 90 10.25 13.71 3.44
C GLY A 90 10.37 14.60 4.68
N LEU A 91 9.81 15.82 4.62
CA LEU A 91 9.82 16.80 5.71
C LEU A 91 8.52 16.79 6.51
N LYS A 92 7.74 15.72 6.39
CA LYS A 92 6.59 15.50 7.24
C LYS A 92 7.06 15.49 8.69
N PRO A 93 6.44 16.29 9.60
CA PRO A 93 6.69 16.12 11.02
C PRO A 93 6.51 14.65 11.34
N VAL A 94 7.50 14.05 11.96
CA VAL A 94 7.32 12.72 12.51
C VAL A 94 6.12 12.87 13.45
N GLU A 95 4.95 12.44 12.98
CA GLU A 95 3.93 12.04 13.92
C GLU A 95 4.67 11.03 14.78
N LYS A 96 5.00 11.43 15.99
CA LYS A 96 5.18 10.47 17.03
C LYS A 96 3.86 9.73 17.00
N VAL A 97 3.81 8.64 16.23
CA VAL A 97 2.93 7.58 16.52
C VAL A 97 3.31 7.28 17.94
N LYS A 98 2.64 7.91 18.91
CA LYS A 98 2.31 7.20 20.08
C LYS A 98 1.48 6.03 19.54
N GLN A 99 2.15 5.03 19.02
CA GLN A 99 1.76 3.73 19.39
C GLN A 99 1.78 3.83 20.91
N GLU A 100 0.72 4.31 21.47
CA GLU A 100 0.27 3.66 22.67
C GLU A 100 0.28 2.23 22.24
N ILE A 101 1.33 1.56 22.58
CA ILE A 101 1.32 0.15 22.84
C ILE A 101 0.38 0.09 24.06
N SER A 102 -0.90 0.32 23.78
CA SER A 102 -2.01 0.13 24.70
C SER A 102 -2.18 -1.36 25.03
N HIS A 103 -1.23 -2.16 24.64
CA HIS A 103 -1.10 -3.58 24.89
C HIS A 103 0.21 -3.99 25.55
N VAL A 104 1.08 -3.05 25.92
CA VAL A 104 1.68 -3.26 27.20
C VAL A 104 0.61 -2.78 28.19
N GLU A 105 -0.42 -3.57 28.36
CA GLU A 105 -0.97 -3.69 29.66
C GLU A 105 0.24 -3.70 30.57
N THR A 106 0.39 -2.66 31.32
CA THR A 106 1.22 -2.72 32.50
C THR A 106 0.50 -3.72 33.40
N VAL A 107 0.69 -4.99 33.06
CA VAL A 107 0.40 -6.04 33.97
C VAL A 107 1.21 -5.66 35.19
N SER A 108 0.53 -5.20 36.22
CA SER A 108 1.21 -4.75 37.41
C SER A 108 2.09 -5.89 37.87
N THR A 109 3.21 -5.59 38.45
CA THR A 109 4.11 -6.61 39.02
C THR A 109 3.33 -7.60 39.89
N ASP A 110 2.28 -7.10 40.57
CA ASP A 110 1.38 -7.91 41.37
C ASP A 110 0.51 -8.87 40.58
N GLU A 111 0.04 -8.47 39.39
CA GLU A 111 -0.70 -9.37 38.50
C GLU A 111 0.21 -10.44 37.88
N LEU A 112 1.43 -10.08 37.49
CA LEU A 112 2.43 -11.03 37.03
C LEU A 112 2.80 -12.02 38.13
N GLN A 113 2.94 -11.58 39.36
CA GLN A 113 3.19 -12.46 40.48
C GLN A 113 2.03 -13.41 40.73
N ARG A 114 0.78 -12.92 40.66
CA ARG A 114 -0.40 -13.78 40.78
C ARG A 114 -0.50 -14.82 39.68
N GLU A 115 -0.25 -14.43 38.44
CA GLU A 115 -0.21 -15.38 37.32
C GLU A 115 0.92 -16.40 37.49
N LEU A 116 2.08 -15.96 37.92
CA LEU A 116 3.21 -16.82 38.19
C LEU A 116 2.88 -17.80 39.31
N GLU A 117 2.30 -17.33 40.41
CA GLU A 117 1.85 -18.16 41.53
C GLU A 117 0.75 -19.14 41.12
N ALA A 118 -0.17 -18.74 40.24
CA ALA A 118 -1.19 -19.63 39.71
C ALA A 118 -0.61 -20.72 38.81
N LEU A 119 0.42 -20.43 38.03
CA LEU A 119 1.12 -21.39 37.20
C LEU A 119 2.02 -22.31 38.01
N ILE A 120 2.66 -21.80 39.05
CA ILE A 120 3.53 -22.57 39.95
C ILE A 120 2.70 -23.26 41.03
N GLY A 121 1.58 -22.66 41.46
CA GLY A 121 0.70 -23.20 42.49
C GLY A 121 -0.01 -24.50 42.13
N THR A 122 -0.05 -24.85 40.85
CA THR A 122 -0.48 -26.18 40.40
C THR A 122 0.61 -27.23 40.53
N SER A 123 1.86 -26.84 40.62
CA SER A 123 2.96 -27.66 41.07
C SER A 123 3.27 -27.25 42.50
N ASP A 124 2.65 -27.88 43.41
CA ASP A 124 2.66 -27.66 44.82
C ASP A 124 4.02 -27.15 45.34
N ILE A 125 4.12 -25.84 45.57
CA ILE A 125 5.38 -25.19 46.05
C ILE A 125 5.87 -25.82 47.36
N SER A 126 4.98 -26.41 48.09
CA SER A 126 5.32 -27.15 49.32
C SER A 126 6.16 -28.41 49.04
N GLU A 127 6.12 -28.92 47.83
CA GLU A 127 6.95 -30.07 47.41
C GLU A 127 8.37 -29.67 47.01
N ILE A 128 8.62 -28.42 46.67
CA ILE A 128 9.94 -27.95 46.23
C ILE A 128 11.00 -28.08 47.32
N PRO A 129 10.74 -27.80 48.58
CA PRO A 129 11.72 -28.04 49.67
C PRO A 129 12.03 -29.52 49.88
N GLU A 130 11.08 -30.41 49.65
CA GLU A 130 11.30 -31.85 49.74
C GLU A 130 12.14 -32.39 48.58
N LEU A 131 12.02 -31.79 47.42
CA LEU A 131 12.82 -32.12 46.24
C LEU A 131 14.28 -31.62 46.35
N MET A 132 14.53 -30.64 47.21
CA MET A 132 15.86 -30.07 47.46
C MET A 132 16.63 -30.80 48.61
N ASN A 133 15.97 -31.65 49.35
CA ASN A 133 16.56 -32.50 50.37
C ASN A 133 16.88 -33.88 49.80
#